data_d31793c2169a392c65a642cc648a264b
#
_entry.id   d31793c2169a392c65a642cc648a264b
#
_cell.length_a   1.000
_cell.length_b   1.000
_cell.length_c   1.000
_cell.angle_alpha   90.00
_cell.angle_beta   90.00
_cell.angle_gamma   90.00
#
_symmetry.space_group_name_H-M   'P 1'
#
loop_
_entity.id
_entity.type
_entity.pdbx_description
1 polymer ?
#
loop_
_entity_poly.entity_id
_entity_poly.type
_entity_poly.pdbx_seq_one_letter_code
_entity_poly.pdbx_strand_id
1 'polypeptide(L)'
;MNRRWSGTSRLVLASALAWEAQAGAAEAGEAQPLIGGYVPGEGLAIRSATDDNYQLRVGLEGAYRLGPAFLNGASQDRTSIFSARPSLGGSLVRPWITFLTTAELADNPPYLLYAYLDVRPARELGVRFGQQNTPFSRHENFGLYRIVFPETGPVAGYFWSGRDKGLTLYGSVADRFDYYAGLYAGSPLRQFTTIAGNYVGEGRITFNPMGKMGDAEFVYALGDDPAPFRVSFTLQGYVAKIQTATQNFDPNSFVFTSMASGTTTKEQTAGADIFVQSRRVVFLTEGYVSRTNPLDGTPSYTSVGAWAQLGVLIFRRKLDAAVQGDWADPSTRLSTDRFLAGEGQVTYYVKAPTLIVKLRYAYADQQSPGMTALGPVKLPGTAGRAQLITLQTNLAF
;
A
#
# COMPACT_ATOMS: atom_id res chain seq x y z
N MET A 1 -38.90 7.76 -39.88
CA MET A 1 -39.29 8.26 -38.53
C MET A 1 -38.05 8.77 -37.83
N ASN A 2 -37.77 10.08 -37.96
CA ASN A 2 -36.61 10.74 -37.41
C ASN A 2 -36.95 11.20 -35.97
N ARG A 3 -36.23 10.67 -34.99
CA ARG A 3 -36.21 11.27 -33.63
C ARG A 3 -34.91 12.07 -33.45
N ARG A 4 -35.08 13.36 -33.41
CA ARG A 4 -34.02 14.32 -33.01
C ARG A 4 -33.75 14.16 -31.53
N TRP A 5 -32.50 13.97 -31.15
CA TRP A 5 -32.02 14.07 -29.78
C TRP A 5 -31.73 15.53 -29.48
N SER A 6 -32.42 16.08 -28.50
CA SER A 6 -32.30 17.47 -28.03
C SER A 6 -31.01 17.66 -27.23
N GLY A 7 -30.26 18.67 -27.59
CA GLY A 7 -28.97 19.02 -27.01
C GLY A 7 -29.10 19.79 -25.68
N THR A 8 -29.12 19.08 -24.58
CA THR A 8 -29.01 19.69 -23.25
C THR A 8 -27.89 19.11 -22.37
N SER A 9 -27.17 18.13 -22.86
CA SER A 9 -26.08 17.49 -22.07
C SER A 9 -24.67 18.03 -22.37
N ARG A 10 -24.52 19.00 -23.25
CA ARG A 10 -23.20 19.57 -23.62
C ARG A 10 -22.82 20.88 -22.87
N LEU A 11 -23.70 21.41 -22.04
CA LEU A 11 -23.50 22.73 -21.41
C LEU A 11 -22.92 22.69 -20.00
N VAL A 12 -22.86 21.53 -19.33
CA VAL A 12 -22.37 21.45 -17.94
C VAL A 12 -20.85 21.20 -17.85
N LEU A 13 -20.24 20.56 -18.85
CA LEU A 13 -18.78 20.38 -18.85
C LEU A 13 -18.02 21.60 -19.42
N ALA A 14 -18.65 22.39 -20.28
CA ALA A 14 -18.02 23.58 -20.87
C ALA A 14 -17.99 24.77 -19.91
N SER A 15 -18.91 24.86 -18.95
CA SER A 15 -18.96 25.97 -17.99
C SER A 15 -17.93 25.83 -16.85
N ALA A 16 -17.48 24.64 -16.52
CA ALA A 16 -16.43 24.42 -15.51
C ALA A 16 -15.01 24.74 -16.06
N LEU A 17 -14.81 24.62 -17.37
CA LEU A 17 -13.53 24.94 -18.02
C LEU A 17 -13.44 26.39 -18.49
N ALA A 18 -14.56 27.11 -18.63
CA ALA A 18 -14.59 28.48 -19.08
C ALA A 18 -14.42 29.52 -17.96
N TRP A 19 -14.50 29.14 -16.70
CA TRP A 19 -14.33 30.10 -15.60
C TRP A 19 -12.86 30.38 -15.26
N GLU A 20 -11.91 29.58 -15.66
CA GLU A 20 -10.49 29.80 -15.39
C GLU A 20 -9.70 30.46 -16.57
N ALA A 21 -10.28 30.58 -17.73
CA ALA A 21 -9.64 31.30 -18.86
C ALA A 21 -9.61 32.83 -18.71
N GLN A 22 -10.14 33.38 -17.64
CA GLN A 22 -10.02 34.80 -17.26
C GLN A 22 -9.03 35.06 -16.11
N ALA A 23 -8.18 34.10 -15.77
CA ALA A 23 -6.99 34.41 -15.00
C ALA A 23 -6.08 35.25 -15.88
N GLY A 24 -6.24 36.57 -15.78
CA GLY A 24 -5.41 37.53 -16.43
C GLY A 24 -3.94 37.19 -16.26
N ALA A 25 -3.13 37.61 -17.21
CA ALA A 25 -1.68 37.59 -17.09
C ALA A 25 -1.31 38.04 -15.68
N ALA A 26 -0.93 37.09 -14.83
CA ALA A 26 -0.45 37.42 -13.51
C ALA A 26 0.79 38.28 -13.74
N GLU A 27 0.71 39.58 -13.39
CA GLU A 27 1.89 40.38 -13.17
C GLU A 27 2.85 39.52 -12.38
N ALA A 28 4.12 39.46 -12.77
CA ALA A 28 5.14 38.72 -12.06
C ALA A 28 5.12 39.22 -10.60
N GLY A 29 4.40 38.49 -9.74
CA GLY A 29 4.15 38.90 -8.37
C GLY A 29 5.49 39.05 -7.66
N GLU A 30 5.62 40.00 -6.79
CA GLU A 30 6.80 40.12 -5.91
C GLU A 30 7.10 38.75 -5.28
N ALA A 31 8.38 38.34 -5.33
CA ALA A 31 8.82 37.07 -4.78
C ALA A 31 8.40 37.00 -3.31
N GLN A 32 7.50 36.07 -2.99
CA GLN A 32 7.01 35.92 -1.63
C GLN A 32 8.11 35.34 -0.72
N PRO A 33 8.24 35.82 0.54
CA PRO A 33 9.19 35.26 1.45
C PRO A 33 8.88 33.78 1.73
N LEU A 34 9.91 32.92 1.69
CA LEU A 34 9.78 31.50 1.95
C LEU A 34 10.26 31.20 3.38
N ILE A 35 9.55 30.32 4.06
CA ILE A 35 9.93 29.78 5.37
C ILE A 35 10.34 28.32 5.16
N GLY A 36 11.59 27.99 5.53
CA GLY A 36 12.11 26.64 5.51
C GLY A 36 12.30 26.10 6.92
N GLY A 37 12.09 24.79 7.11
CA GLY A 37 12.29 24.12 8.37
C GLY A 37 12.32 22.61 8.25
N TYR A 38 12.86 21.94 9.26
CA TYR A 38 12.84 20.50 9.38
C TYR A 38 11.60 20.04 10.15
N VAL A 39 10.85 19.11 9.59
CA VAL A 39 9.69 18.47 10.22
C VAL A 39 10.05 17.01 10.50
N PRO A 40 10.12 16.58 11.77
CA PRO A 40 10.49 15.21 12.13
C PRO A 40 9.59 14.16 11.44
N GLY A 41 10.21 13.24 10.70
CA GLY A 41 9.50 12.18 9.96
C GLY A 41 8.89 12.62 8.62
N GLU A 42 8.96 13.91 8.26
CA GLU A 42 8.46 14.43 6.98
C GLU A 42 9.57 15.09 6.13
N GLY A 43 10.73 15.37 6.73
CA GLY A 43 11.89 15.94 6.05
C GLY A 43 11.97 17.47 6.10
N LEU A 44 12.54 18.04 5.05
CA LEU A 44 12.65 19.48 4.87
C LEU A 44 11.37 20.00 4.23
N ALA A 45 10.73 20.98 4.86
CA ALA A 45 9.58 21.68 4.32
C ALA A 45 9.94 23.13 3.98
N ILE A 46 9.56 23.57 2.79
CA ILE A 46 9.62 24.96 2.34
C ILE A 46 8.22 25.39 2.00
N ARG A 47 7.73 26.49 2.56
CA ARG A 47 6.39 27.01 2.31
C ARG A 47 6.41 28.52 2.13
N SER A 48 5.38 29.06 1.50
CA SER A 48 5.15 30.51 1.49
C SER A 48 4.94 31.01 2.92
N ALA A 49 5.47 32.19 3.22
CA ALA A 49 5.26 32.86 4.52
C ALA A 49 3.90 33.55 4.60
N THR A 50 3.25 33.80 3.47
CA THR A 50 2.06 34.65 3.38
C THR A 50 0.79 33.86 3.10
N ASP A 51 0.90 32.66 2.53
CA ASP A 51 -0.23 31.79 2.22
C ASP A 51 0.15 30.32 2.27
N ASP A 52 -0.83 29.43 2.35
CA ASP A 52 -0.65 27.98 2.37
C ASP A 52 -0.75 27.31 0.97
N ASN A 53 -0.77 28.12 -0.10
CA ASN A 53 -0.98 27.60 -1.45
C ASN A 53 0.23 26.82 -1.98
N TYR A 54 1.43 27.20 -1.53
CA TYR A 54 2.68 26.59 -2.00
C TYR A 54 3.44 25.97 -0.84
N GLN A 55 3.62 24.67 -0.92
CA GLN A 55 4.48 23.94 -0.02
C GLN A 55 5.28 22.91 -0.80
N LEU A 56 6.57 22.82 -0.54
CA LEU A 56 7.46 21.79 -1.03
C LEU A 56 8.02 21.02 0.16
N ARG A 57 8.01 19.69 0.08
CA ARG A 57 8.61 18.81 1.07
C ARG A 57 9.60 17.87 0.39
N VAL A 58 10.76 17.73 0.98
CA VAL A 58 11.79 16.78 0.58
C VAL A 58 12.04 15.83 1.74
N GLY A 59 11.74 14.58 1.57
CA GLY A 59 11.90 13.55 2.59
C GLY A 59 12.82 12.42 2.13
N LEU A 60 13.30 11.66 3.09
CA LEU A 60 14.04 10.43 2.87
C LEU A 60 13.60 9.40 3.90
N GLU A 61 13.15 8.25 3.43
CA GLU A 61 12.89 7.08 4.26
C GLU A 61 13.93 6.00 3.94
N GLY A 62 14.46 5.34 4.96
CA GLY A 62 15.45 4.28 4.78
C GLY A 62 15.29 3.17 5.82
N ALA A 63 15.52 1.93 5.39
CA ALA A 63 15.54 0.77 6.25
C ALA A 63 16.79 -0.08 5.99
N TYR A 64 17.49 -0.39 7.07
CA TYR A 64 18.65 -1.27 7.08
C TYR A 64 18.33 -2.55 7.84
N ARG A 65 18.69 -3.71 7.29
CA ARG A 65 18.44 -5.03 7.87
C ARG A 65 19.72 -5.82 8.04
N LEU A 66 19.77 -6.58 9.13
CA LEU A 66 20.76 -7.61 9.35
C LEU A 66 20.14 -8.79 10.11
N GLY A 67 20.70 -9.97 9.92
CA GLY A 67 20.33 -11.18 10.63
C GLY A 67 20.34 -12.42 9.74
N PRO A 68 20.35 -13.62 10.35
CA PRO A 68 20.36 -14.87 9.62
C PRO A 68 18.98 -15.22 9.06
N ALA A 69 18.99 -15.86 7.89
CA ALA A 69 17.88 -16.57 7.30
C ALA A 69 18.20 -18.06 7.22
N PHE A 70 17.21 -18.90 7.48
CA PHE A 70 17.34 -20.36 7.39
C PHE A 70 16.30 -20.87 6.39
N LEU A 71 16.75 -21.56 5.36
CA LEU A 71 15.88 -22.17 4.36
C LEU A 71 16.16 -23.67 4.32
N ASN A 72 15.17 -24.48 4.67
CA ASN A 72 15.30 -25.94 4.74
C ASN A 72 16.53 -26.41 5.54
N GLY A 73 16.86 -25.69 6.61
CA GLY A 73 18.01 -25.97 7.48
C GLY A 73 19.35 -25.38 7.03
N ALA A 74 19.45 -24.85 5.83
CA ALA A 74 20.65 -24.10 5.39
C ALA A 74 20.58 -22.67 5.91
N SER A 75 21.67 -22.17 6.50
CA SER A 75 21.76 -20.79 7.01
C SER A 75 22.42 -19.86 6.01
N GLN A 76 21.96 -18.63 5.96
CA GLN A 76 22.56 -17.54 5.19
C GLN A 76 22.52 -16.25 6.04
N ASP A 77 23.67 -15.67 6.29
CA ASP A 77 23.74 -14.34 6.90
C ASP A 77 23.36 -13.27 5.88
N ARG A 78 22.62 -12.27 6.37
CA ARG A 78 22.07 -11.23 5.53
C ARG A 78 22.32 -9.87 6.12
N THR A 79 22.77 -8.98 5.26
CA THR A 79 22.92 -7.57 5.53
C THR A 79 22.48 -6.82 4.29
N SER A 80 21.49 -5.94 4.42
CA SER A 80 20.96 -5.21 3.27
C SER A 80 20.43 -3.82 3.63
N ILE A 81 20.56 -2.90 2.69
CA ILE A 81 19.70 -1.72 2.64
C ILE A 81 18.36 -2.23 2.06
N PHE A 82 17.36 -2.36 2.91
CA PHE A 82 16.06 -2.91 2.50
C PHE A 82 15.23 -1.89 1.74
N SER A 83 15.36 -0.62 2.10
CA SER A 83 14.62 0.48 1.47
C SER A 83 15.42 1.77 1.53
N ALA A 84 15.39 2.55 0.46
CA ALA A 84 15.96 3.89 0.37
C ALA A 84 15.04 4.74 -0.51
N ARG A 85 14.16 5.54 0.11
CA ARG A 85 13.03 6.22 -0.55
C ARG A 85 13.12 7.74 -0.43
N PRO A 86 13.86 8.41 -1.31
CA PRO A 86 13.71 9.85 -1.44
C PRO A 86 12.32 10.20 -1.93
N SER A 87 11.74 11.26 -1.37
CA SER A 87 10.43 11.76 -1.73
C SER A 87 10.45 13.26 -1.97
N LEU A 88 9.64 13.69 -2.93
CA LEU A 88 9.34 15.07 -3.22
C LEU A 88 7.83 15.21 -3.29
N GLY A 89 7.25 16.08 -2.45
CA GLY A 89 5.81 16.28 -2.41
C GLY A 89 5.47 17.70 -1.98
N GLY A 90 4.20 18.04 -2.01
CA GLY A 90 3.76 19.34 -1.58
C GLY A 90 2.41 19.75 -2.12
N SER A 91 2.08 21.05 -2.01
CA SER A 91 0.90 21.65 -2.60
C SER A 91 1.29 22.67 -3.68
N LEU A 92 0.45 22.77 -4.72
CA LEU A 92 0.62 23.66 -5.86
C LEU A 92 -0.65 24.50 -6.04
N VAL A 93 -0.50 25.83 -6.16
CA VAL A 93 -1.59 26.77 -6.47
C VAL A 93 -2.67 26.85 -5.39
N ARG A 94 -3.06 25.74 -4.82
CA ARG A 94 -4.05 25.62 -3.74
C ARG A 94 -3.66 24.52 -2.77
N PRO A 95 -3.95 24.62 -1.47
CA PRO A 95 -3.56 23.60 -0.49
C PRO A 95 -4.25 22.24 -0.70
N TRP A 96 -5.33 22.20 -1.47
CA TRP A 96 -6.08 21.00 -1.83
C TRP A 96 -5.63 20.36 -3.16
N ILE A 97 -4.63 20.95 -3.86
CA ILE A 97 -3.95 20.35 -5.02
C ILE A 97 -2.57 19.95 -4.56
N THR A 98 -2.34 18.67 -4.33
CA THR A 98 -1.07 18.14 -3.83
C THR A 98 -0.46 17.14 -4.81
N PHE A 99 0.84 16.96 -4.72
CA PHE A 99 1.58 15.95 -5.49
C PHE A 99 2.54 15.18 -4.60
N LEU A 100 2.88 13.98 -5.04
CA LEU A 100 3.93 13.18 -4.43
C LEU A 100 4.68 12.41 -5.52
N THR A 101 6.02 12.45 -5.41
CA THR A 101 6.91 11.58 -6.16
C THR A 101 7.85 10.90 -5.18
N THR A 102 7.98 9.58 -5.28
CA THR A 102 8.87 8.77 -4.43
C THR A 102 9.51 7.69 -5.28
N ALA A 103 10.82 7.51 -5.17
CA ALA A 103 11.54 6.43 -5.81
C ALA A 103 12.01 5.41 -4.76
N GLU A 104 12.14 4.13 -5.13
CA GLU A 104 12.87 3.12 -4.36
C GLU A 104 14.23 2.93 -4.99
N LEU A 105 15.29 3.25 -4.26
CA LEU A 105 16.68 3.19 -4.72
C LEU A 105 17.42 1.94 -4.23
N ALA A 106 16.88 1.23 -3.24
CA ALA A 106 17.50 0.01 -2.72
C ALA A 106 17.32 -1.19 -3.65
N ASP A 107 16.37 -1.13 -4.57
CA ASP A 107 16.16 -2.17 -5.58
C ASP A 107 17.07 -2.00 -6.81
N ASN A 108 17.33 -3.09 -7.49
CA ASN A 108 18.12 -3.10 -8.72
C ASN A 108 17.31 -3.70 -9.89
N PRO A 109 16.92 -2.93 -10.92
CA PRO A 109 17.13 -1.47 -11.04
C PRO A 109 16.23 -0.66 -10.10
N PRO A 110 16.64 0.57 -9.73
CA PRO A 110 15.78 1.53 -9.02
C PRO A 110 14.49 1.81 -9.81
N TYR A 111 13.41 2.13 -9.12
CA TYR A 111 12.13 2.39 -9.78
C TYR A 111 11.29 3.46 -9.08
N LEU A 112 10.36 4.05 -9.83
CA LEU A 112 9.40 5.01 -9.33
C LEU A 112 8.31 4.28 -8.54
N LEU A 113 8.21 4.60 -7.26
CA LEU A 113 7.21 4.01 -6.36
C LEU A 113 5.87 4.74 -6.48
N TYR A 114 5.91 6.05 -6.38
CA TYR A 114 4.77 6.95 -6.50
C TYR A 114 5.09 8.11 -7.44
N ALA A 115 4.12 8.53 -8.24
CA ALA A 115 4.13 9.77 -8.98
C ALA A 115 2.68 10.14 -9.30
N TYR A 116 2.06 10.96 -8.46
CA TYR A 116 0.66 11.32 -8.63
C TYR A 116 0.38 12.77 -8.28
N LEU A 117 -0.71 13.27 -8.83
CA LEU A 117 -1.38 14.49 -8.43
C LEU A 117 -2.68 14.11 -7.72
N ASP A 118 -2.99 14.83 -6.63
CA ASP A 118 -4.16 14.62 -5.79
C ASP A 118 -4.93 15.94 -5.65
N VAL A 119 -6.17 15.93 -6.08
CA VAL A 119 -7.07 17.09 -6.08
C VAL A 119 -8.21 16.81 -5.13
N ARG A 120 -8.21 17.49 -3.97
CA ARG A 120 -9.18 17.24 -2.90
C ARG A 120 -9.82 18.53 -2.40
N PRO A 121 -10.77 19.09 -3.15
CA PRO A 121 -11.42 20.38 -2.79
C PRO A 121 -12.29 20.27 -1.53
N ALA A 122 -12.75 19.06 -1.18
CA ALA A 122 -13.53 18.78 0.02
C ALA A 122 -13.10 17.44 0.62
N ARG A 123 -13.39 17.23 1.90
CA ARG A 123 -13.09 15.95 2.56
C ARG A 123 -13.92 14.79 1.99
N GLU A 124 -15.09 15.12 1.46
CA GLU A 124 -16.04 14.17 0.87
C GLU A 124 -15.65 13.79 -0.56
N LEU A 125 -14.79 14.55 -1.22
CA LEU A 125 -14.45 14.34 -2.64
C LEU A 125 -12.98 14.62 -2.90
N GLY A 126 -12.26 13.61 -3.35
CA GLY A 126 -10.90 13.69 -3.84
C GLY A 126 -10.74 12.87 -5.12
N VAL A 127 -9.86 13.30 -5.98
CA VAL A 127 -9.45 12.59 -7.19
C VAL A 127 -7.94 12.56 -7.24
N ARG A 128 -7.39 11.35 -7.32
CA ARG A 128 -5.95 11.15 -7.47
C ARG A 128 -5.68 10.48 -8.80
N PHE A 129 -4.68 10.97 -9.54
CA PHE A 129 -4.26 10.37 -10.79
C PHE A 129 -2.74 10.28 -10.89
N GLY A 130 -2.27 9.20 -11.50
CA GLY A 130 -0.86 8.86 -11.62
C GLY A 130 -0.53 7.49 -11.04
N GLN A 131 0.74 7.24 -10.77
CA GLN A 131 1.21 5.99 -10.16
C GLN A 131 1.04 6.05 -8.65
N GLN A 132 0.25 5.13 -8.11
CA GLN A 132 -0.18 5.11 -6.73
C GLN A 132 -0.43 3.68 -6.22
N ASN A 133 -0.59 3.49 -4.90
CA ASN A 133 -1.20 2.28 -4.38
C ASN A 133 -2.65 2.22 -4.85
N THR A 134 -3.07 1.03 -5.27
CA THR A 134 -4.48 0.73 -5.41
C THR A 134 -5.12 0.62 -4.02
N PRO A 135 -6.39 0.97 -3.81
CA PRO A 135 -6.98 1.02 -2.47
C PRO A 135 -7.31 -0.35 -1.84
N PHE A 136 -7.00 -1.47 -2.51
CA PHE A 136 -7.21 -2.81 -1.98
C PHE A 136 -6.19 -3.15 -0.88
N SER A 137 -6.63 -3.86 0.18
CA SER A 137 -5.93 -4.12 1.43
C SER A 137 -5.58 -2.86 2.25
N ARG A 138 -6.07 -2.83 3.48
CA ARG A 138 -5.73 -1.75 4.43
C ARG A 138 -4.25 -1.78 4.77
N HIS A 139 -3.73 -2.98 5.04
CA HIS A 139 -2.35 -3.19 5.45
C HIS A 139 -1.36 -2.69 4.40
N GLU A 140 -1.58 -3.00 3.12
CA GLU A 140 -0.75 -2.54 1.99
C GLU A 140 -0.86 -1.03 1.73
N ASN A 141 -1.95 -0.39 2.19
CA ASN A 141 -2.14 1.05 2.07
C ASN A 141 -1.54 1.87 3.21
N PHE A 142 -1.09 1.25 4.29
CA PHE A 142 -0.22 1.92 5.24
C PHE A 142 1.19 2.07 4.67
N GLY A 143 1.85 3.18 4.98
CA GLY A 143 3.28 3.34 4.63
C GLY A 143 4.15 2.38 5.44
N LEU A 144 5.27 1.93 4.87
CA LEU A 144 6.21 0.99 5.50
C LEU A 144 6.62 1.36 6.93
N TYR A 145 6.68 2.65 7.23
CA TYR A 145 7.07 3.18 8.55
C TYR A 145 5.88 3.35 9.51
N ARG A 146 4.67 3.08 9.03
CA ARG A 146 3.41 3.22 9.77
C ARG A 146 2.78 1.87 10.14
N ILE A 147 3.38 0.77 9.67
CA ILE A 147 3.00 -0.59 10.05
C ILE A 147 3.82 -1.10 11.24
N VAL A 148 3.24 -2.01 11.99
CA VAL A 148 3.88 -2.64 13.15
C VAL A 148 5.08 -3.44 12.71
N PHE A 149 4.92 -4.38 11.77
CA PHE A 149 5.97 -5.25 11.27
C PHE A 149 6.93 -4.53 10.30
N PRO A 150 8.10 -5.09 10.00
CA PRO A 150 9.06 -4.53 9.06
C PRO A 150 8.54 -4.36 7.65
N GLU A 151 7.56 -5.18 7.27
CA GLU A 151 6.89 -5.21 5.99
C GLU A 151 5.48 -5.78 6.15
N THR A 152 4.68 -5.66 5.10
CA THR A 152 3.34 -6.23 5.04
C THR A 152 3.40 -7.75 5.02
N GLY A 153 2.42 -8.39 5.65
CA GLY A 153 2.35 -9.85 5.72
C GLY A 153 2.26 -10.51 4.33
N PRO A 154 2.81 -11.73 4.17
CA PRO A 154 2.85 -12.42 2.88
C PRO A 154 1.47 -12.56 2.23
N VAL A 155 0.43 -12.89 3.01
CA VAL A 155 -0.92 -13.10 2.48
C VAL A 155 -1.56 -11.79 2.03
N ALA A 156 -1.36 -10.68 2.72
CA ALA A 156 -1.83 -9.37 2.27
C ALA A 156 -1.20 -9.02 0.91
N GLY A 157 0.11 -9.18 0.76
CA GLY A 157 0.82 -8.94 -0.49
C GLY A 157 0.41 -9.88 -1.62
N TYR A 158 0.06 -11.15 -1.31
CA TYR A 158 -0.40 -12.12 -2.31
C TYR A 158 -1.71 -11.69 -2.99
N PHE A 159 -2.68 -11.19 -2.22
CA PHE A 159 -3.99 -10.78 -2.75
C PHE A 159 -4.05 -9.32 -3.19
N TRP A 160 -3.05 -8.53 -2.91
CA TRP A 160 -3.04 -7.12 -3.25
C TRP A 160 -2.96 -6.88 -4.76
N SER A 161 -3.79 -5.97 -5.27
CA SER A 161 -3.79 -5.56 -6.68
C SER A 161 -2.55 -4.75 -7.09
N GLY A 162 -1.76 -4.27 -6.12
CA GLY A 162 -0.45 -3.68 -6.36
C GLY A 162 -0.43 -2.16 -6.41
N ARG A 163 0.63 -1.63 -7.02
CA ARG A 163 0.77 -0.22 -7.38
C ARG A 163 0.62 -0.09 -8.88
N ASP A 164 -0.20 0.84 -9.32
CA ASP A 164 -0.45 1.02 -10.74
C ASP A 164 -0.74 2.48 -11.11
N LYS A 165 -0.71 2.76 -12.39
CA LYS A 165 -1.06 4.05 -12.98
C LYS A 165 -2.55 4.09 -13.24
N GLY A 166 -3.22 5.10 -12.73
CA GLY A 166 -4.65 5.20 -12.89
C GLY A 166 -5.26 6.41 -12.21
N LEU A 167 -6.55 6.29 -12.00
CA LEU A 167 -7.38 7.32 -11.38
C LEU A 167 -8.14 6.70 -10.21
N THR A 168 -8.11 7.37 -9.07
CA THR A 168 -8.89 7.02 -7.88
C THR A 168 -9.80 8.17 -7.50
N LEU A 169 -11.10 7.91 -7.44
CA LEU A 169 -12.07 8.75 -6.77
C LEU A 169 -12.21 8.29 -5.33
N TYR A 170 -12.18 9.21 -4.36
CA TYR A 170 -12.25 8.85 -2.95
C TYR A 170 -12.82 9.97 -2.10
N GLY A 171 -13.27 9.63 -0.90
CA GLY A 171 -13.78 10.61 0.04
C GLY A 171 -14.11 10.03 1.40
N SER A 172 -14.47 10.92 2.32
CA SER A 172 -14.89 10.59 3.67
C SER A 172 -16.16 11.35 4.03
N VAL A 173 -17.22 10.63 4.34
CA VAL A 173 -18.54 11.20 4.66
C VAL A 173 -18.79 11.10 6.17
N ALA A 174 -19.08 12.22 6.80
CA ALA A 174 -19.39 12.35 8.24
C ALA A 174 -18.34 11.72 9.18
N ASP A 175 -17.08 11.57 8.75
CA ASP A 175 -16.01 10.84 9.46
C ASP A 175 -16.32 9.37 9.79
N ARG A 176 -17.37 8.81 9.18
CA ARG A 176 -17.83 7.46 9.44
C ARG A 176 -17.74 6.53 8.25
N PHE A 177 -17.80 7.07 7.04
CA PHE A 177 -17.74 6.29 5.82
C PHE A 177 -16.62 6.82 4.94
N ASP A 178 -15.62 5.99 4.67
CA ASP A 178 -14.62 6.25 3.65
C ASP A 178 -14.93 5.40 2.43
N TYR A 179 -14.79 5.96 1.24
CA TYR A 179 -14.99 5.25 -0.01
C TYR A 179 -13.86 5.49 -1.00
N TYR A 180 -13.59 4.49 -1.82
CA TYR A 180 -12.64 4.53 -2.91
C TYR A 180 -13.22 3.79 -4.11
N ALA A 181 -13.02 4.36 -5.31
CA ALA A 181 -13.31 3.71 -6.59
C ALA A 181 -12.19 4.06 -7.56
N GLY A 182 -11.54 3.05 -8.15
CA GLY A 182 -10.36 3.24 -8.97
C GLY A 182 -10.42 2.49 -10.29
N LEU A 183 -9.76 3.08 -11.30
CA LEU A 183 -9.49 2.46 -12.59
C LEU A 183 -8.01 2.61 -12.89
N TYR A 184 -7.36 1.49 -13.19
CA TYR A 184 -5.92 1.41 -13.36
C TYR A 184 -5.55 0.65 -14.63
N ALA A 185 -4.32 0.85 -15.08
CA ALA A 185 -3.82 0.34 -16.35
C ALA A 185 -3.59 -1.18 -16.38
N GLY A 186 -3.62 -1.88 -15.24
CA GLY A 186 -3.30 -3.31 -15.17
C GLY A 186 -1.86 -3.62 -15.57
N SER A 187 -0.95 -2.73 -15.26
CA SER A 187 0.46 -2.82 -15.64
C SER A 187 1.32 -3.09 -14.41
N PRO A 188 2.23 -4.04 -14.46
CA PRO A 188 3.15 -4.30 -13.34
C PRO A 188 3.88 -3.03 -12.92
N LEU A 189 4.16 -2.92 -11.63
CA LEU A 189 5.12 -1.95 -11.10
C LEU A 189 6.43 -2.06 -11.91
N ARG A 190 7.10 -0.96 -12.17
CA ARG A 190 8.31 -0.83 -13.01
C ARG A 190 8.07 -0.77 -14.52
N GLN A 191 6.84 -0.90 -14.99
CA GLN A 191 6.51 -0.64 -16.39
C GLN A 191 5.84 0.73 -16.53
N PHE A 192 6.45 1.63 -17.33
CA PHE A 192 5.87 2.94 -17.60
C PHE A 192 4.82 2.92 -18.71
N THR A 193 4.82 1.85 -19.52
CA THR A 193 3.86 1.65 -20.60
C THR A 193 2.73 0.74 -20.16
N THR A 194 1.53 0.99 -20.67
CA THR A 194 0.38 0.10 -20.49
C THR A 194 0.38 -1.02 -21.49
N ILE A 195 -0.04 -2.22 -21.09
CA ILE A 195 -0.30 -3.31 -22.01
C ILE A 195 -1.73 -3.13 -22.51
N ALA A 196 -1.88 -3.02 -23.83
CA ALA A 196 -3.19 -2.79 -24.46
C ALA A 196 -4.21 -3.87 -24.04
N GLY A 197 -5.35 -3.41 -23.53
CA GLY A 197 -6.45 -4.26 -23.09
C GLY A 197 -6.32 -4.82 -21.67
N ASN A 198 -5.27 -4.49 -20.92
CA ASN A 198 -5.20 -4.72 -19.48
C ASN A 198 -5.93 -3.62 -18.71
N TYR A 199 -6.46 -3.96 -17.55
CA TYR A 199 -7.10 -3.02 -16.64
C TYR A 199 -7.25 -3.62 -15.24
N VAL A 200 -7.40 -2.75 -14.24
CA VAL A 200 -7.89 -3.08 -12.90
C VAL A 200 -8.99 -2.08 -12.55
N GLY A 201 -10.18 -2.57 -12.24
CA GLY A 201 -11.27 -1.80 -11.66
C GLY A 201 -11.45 -2.20 -10.21
N GLU A 202 -11.45 -1.24 -9.29
CA GLU A 202 -11.37 -1.50 -7.85
C GLU A 202 -12.32 -0.64 -7.04
N GLY A 203 -12.85 -1.19 -5.95
CA GLY A 203 -13.69 -0.49 -5.00
C GLY A 203 -13.41 -0.90 -3.57
N ARG A 204 -13.55 0.08 -2.64
CA ARG A 204 -13.43 -0.11 -1.20
C ARG A 204 -14.39 0.79 -0.46
N ILE A 205 -15.07 0.25 0.54
CA ILE A 205 -15.93 1.00 1.47
C ILE A 205 -15.54 0.63 2.88
N THR A 206 -15.30 1.65 3.71
CA THR A 206 -14.92 1.49 5.11
C THR A 206 -15.96 2.18 6.00
N PHE A 207 -16.43 1.48 7.01
CA PHE A 207 -17.31 2.00 8.03
C PHE A 207 -16.59 2.16 9.37
N ASN A 208 -16.58 3.38 9.90
CA ASN A 208 -15.91 3.80 11.13
C ASN A 208 -16.96 4.24 12.17
N PRO A 209 -17.60 3.34 12.92
CA PRO A 209 -18.73 3.69 13.82
C PRO A 209 -18.36 4.69 14.91
N MET A 210 -17.07 4.74 15.30
CA MET A 210 -16.55 5.60 16.35
C MET A 210 -15.75 6.80 15.80
N GLY A 211 -15.89 7.11 14.50
CA GLY A 211 -15.12 8.14 13.82
C GLY A 211 -13.85 7.59 13.15
N LYS A 212 -13.21 8.45 12.37
CA LYS A 212 -12.10 8.09 11.50
C LYS A 212 -10.94 7.44 12.26
N MET A 213 -10.39 6.37 11.69
CA MET A 213 -9.18 5.70 12.18
C MET A 213 -7.94 6.57 11.96
N GLY A 214 -6.89 6.32 12.73
CA GLY A 214 -5.58 6.90 12.48
C GLY A 214 -4.93 6.31 11.21
N ASP A 215 -3.94 7.03 10.71
CA ASP A 215 -3.22 6.72 9.46
C ASP A 215 -1.98 5.83 9.67
N ALA A 216 -1.82 5.26 10.86
CA ALA A 216 -0.80 4.29 11.23
C ALA A 216 -1.41 3.22 12.13
N GLU A 217 -0.82 2.04 12.15
CA GLU A 217 -1.30 0.96 13.01
C GLU A 217 -1.14 1.33 14.50
N PHE A 218 0.03 1.77 14.91
CA PHE A 218 0.28 2.33 16.25
C PHE A 218 0.39 3.85 16.25
N VAL A 219 -0.73 4.55 16.05
CA VAL A 219 -0.76 6.03 16.11
C VAL A 219 -0.18 6.55 17.42
N TYR A 220 -0.45 5.89 18.54
CA TYR A 220 0.03 6.31 19.84
C TYR A 220 1.55 6.16 20.04
N ALA A 221 2.18 5.24 19.35
CA ALA A 221 3.63 5.10 19.36
C ALA A 221 4.31 6.21 18.55
N LEU A 222 3.65 6.67 17.48
CA LEU A 222 4.17 7.68 16.56
C LEU A 222 3.76 9.12 16.92
N GLY A 223 2.68 9.30 17.68
CA GLY A 223 2.07 10.60 17.97
C GLY A 223 1.94 10.94 19.45
N ASP A 224 1.50 12.17 19.74
CA ASP A 224 1.32 12.68 21.10
C ASP A 224 -0.03 12.30 21.73
N ASP A 225 -1.03 12.09 20.89
CA ASP A 225 -2.41 11.96 21.33
C ASP A 225 -2.77 10.51 21.65
N PRO A 226 -3.35 10.24 22.83
CA PRO A 226 -3.86 8.90 23.14
C PRO A 226 -5.04 8.62 22.23
N ALA A 227 -4.83 7.79 21.20
CA ALA A 227 -5.92 7.34 20.33
C ALA A 227 -7.06 6.76 21.17
N PRO A 228 -8.29 7.27 21.07
CA PRO A 228 -9.43 6.64 21.71
C PRO A 228 -9.63 5.25 21.13
N PHE A 229 -10.35 4.40 21.83
CA PHE A 229 -10.76 3.12 21.28
C PHE A 229 -11.61 3.35 20.02
N ARG A 230 -11.21 2.73 18.90
CA ARG A 230 -11.89 2.82 17.61
C ARG A 230 -11.92 1.46 16.94
N VAL A 231 -12.99 1.22 16.21
CA VAL A 231 -13.18 0.02 15.38
C VAL A 231 -13.54 0.47 13.97
N SER A 232 -13.11 -0.27 12.99
CA SER A 232 -13.40 -0.03 11.59
C SER A 232 -13.64 -1.36 10.86
N PHE A 233 -14.57 -1.36 9.93
CA PHE A 233 -14.95 -2.50 9.10
C PHE A 233 -14.81 -2.08 7.63
N THR A 234 -14.17 -2.92 6.82
CA THR A 234 -14.01 -2.65 5.39
C THR A 234 -14.52 -3.80 4.55
N LEU A 235 -15.15 -3.46 3.43
CA LEU A 235 -15.39 -4.35 2.30
C LEU A 235 -14.65 -3.78 1.09
N GLN A 236 -14.01 -4.66 0.32
CA GLN A 236 -13.18 -4.27 -0.81
C GLN A 236 -13.19 -5.33 -1.89
N GLY A 237 -12.91 -4.94 -3.13
CA GLY A 237 -12.83 -5.89 -4.24
C GLY A 237 -12.27 -5.26 -5.49
N TYR A 238 -11.74 -6.11 -6.38
CA TYR A 238 -11.31 -5.69 -7.69
C TYR A 238 -11.66 -6.72 -8.77
N VAL A 239 -11.77 -6.24 -9.98
CA VAL A 239 -11.79 -7.03 -11.20
C VAL A 239 -10.63 -6.58 -12.08
N ALA A 240 -9.88 -7.52 -12.59
CA ALA A 240 -8.68 -7.23 -13.36
C ALA A 240 -8.57 -8.10 -14.61
N LYS A 241 -7.96 -7.54 -15.64
CA LYS A 241 -7.34 -8.27 -16.73
C LYS A 241 -5.88 -7.85 -16.76
N ILE A 242 -5.00 -8.74 -16.35
CA ILE A 242 -3.58 -8.46 -16.16
C ILE A 242 -2.73 -9.56 -16.77
N GLN A 243 -1.48 -9.26 -17.05
CA GLN A 243 -0.49 -10.30 -17.26
C GLN A 243 -0.26 -11.01 -15.94
N THR A 244 -0.39 -12.33 -15.94
CA THR A 244 -0.15 -13.13 -14.73
C THR A 244 1.25 -12.85 -14.23
N ALA A 245 1.34 -12.47 -12.98
CA ALA A 245 2.60 -12.48 -12.28
C ALA A 245 2.77 -13.84 -11.61
N THR A 246 3.89 -14.50 -11.85
CA THR A 246 4.30 -15.61 -11.01
C THR A 246 4.66 -15.03 -9.67
N GLN A 247 3.91 -15.39 -8.63
CA GLN A 247 4.24 -14.97 -7.28
C GLN A 247 5.18 -16.00 -6.65
N ASN A 248 6.39 -15.59 -6.35
CA ASN A 248 7.35 -16.40 -5.62
C ASN A 248 7.45 -15.86 -4.20
N PHE A 249 7.30 -16.72 -3.21
CA PHE A 249 7.67 -16.36 -1.86
C PHE A 249 9.20 -16.23 -1.78
N ASP A 250 9.68 -15.05 -1.45
CA ASP A 250 11.09 -14.85 -1.15
C ASP A 250 11.32 -15.05 0.35
N PRO A 251 11.93 -16.17 0.75
CA PRO A 251 12.18 -16.44 2.17
C PRO A 251 13.16 -15.43 2.77
N ASN A 252 13.85 -14.74 1.93
CA ASN A 252 14.84 -13.75 2.36
C ASN A 252 14.21 -12.43 2.77
N SER A 253 13.24 -11.93 2.06
CA SER A 253 12.48 -10.73 2.43
C SER A 253 11.20 -11.06 3.19
N PHE A 254 10.79 -12.33 3.19
CA PHE A 254 9.56 -12.82 3.80
C PHE A 254 8.30 -12.22 3.17
N VAL A 255 8.33 -11.98 1.87
CA VAL A 255 7.21 -11.46 1.07
C VAL A 255 7.04 -12.26 -0.21
N PHE A 256 5.86 -12.17 -0.82
CA PHE A 256 5.66 -12.65 -2.18
C PHE A 256 6.18 -11.60 -3.17
N THR A 257 7.08 -12.03 -4.04
CA THR A 257 7.57 -11.22 -5.17
C THR A 257 6.87 -11.64 -6.45
N SER A 258 6.46 -10.67 -7.26
CA SER A 258 5.73 -10.91 -8.50
C SER A 258 6.65 -10.76 -9.71
N MET A 259 6.70 -11.78 -10.56
CA MET A 259 7.36 -11.73 -11.86
C MET A 259 6.33 -11.94 -12.97
N ALA A 260 6.32 -11.06 -13.97
CA ALA A 260 5.41 -11.22 -15.11
C ALA A 260 5.70 -12.54 -15.85
N SER A 261 4.65 -13.36 -16.06
CA SER A 261 4.74 -14.68 -16.75
C SER A 261 4.20 -14.47 -18.11
N GLY A 262 4.04 -13.83 -18.90
CA GLY A 262 3.54 -13.73 -20.27
C GLY A 262 2.09 -14.18 -20.51
N THR A 263 1.46 -14.89 -19.58
CA THR A 263 0.07 -15.32 -19.66
C THR A 263 -0.87 -14.23 -19.18
N THR A 264 -1.91 -13.93 -19.92
CA THR A 264 -2.96 -12.99 -19.48
C THR A 264 -4.03 -13.73 -18.69
N THR A 265 -4.45 -13.16 -17.57
CA THR A 265 -5.53 -13.68 -16.71
C THR A 265 -6.61 -12.65 -16.48
N LYS A 266 -7.82 -13.15 -16.20
CA LYS A 266 -8.89 -12.35 -15.57
C LYS A 266 -8.99 -12.74 -14.10
N GLU A 267 -8.96 -11.75 -13.23
CA GLU A 267 -9.08 -11.94 -11.79
C GLU A 267 -10.29 -11.20 -11.24
N GLN A 268 -10.90 -11.81 -10.22
CA GLN A 268 -11.98 -11.24 -9.43
C GLN A 268 -11.66 -11.53 -7.97
N THR A 269 -11.36 -10.49 -7.22
CA THR A 269 -10.95 -10.63 -5.82
C THR A 269 -11.89 -9.82 -4.93
N ALA A 270 -12.32 -10.42 -3.84
CA ALA A 270 -13.05 -9.77 -2.77
C ALA A 270 -12.30 -9.95 -1.45
N GLY A 271 -12.41 -8.98 -0.57
CA GLY A 271 -11.82 -9.01 0.76
C GLY A 271 -12.60 -8.19 1.76
N ALA A 272 -12.36 -8.49 3.03
CA ALA A 272 -12.91 -7.75 4.15
C ALA A 272 -11.85 -7.59 5.24
N ASP A 273 -11.90 -6.48 5.97
CA ASP A 273 -11.03 -6.24 7.12
C ASP A 273 -11.78 -5.77 8.37
N ILE A 274 -11.19 -6.06 9.52
CA ILE A 274 -11.54 -5.49 10.81
C ILE A 274 -10.29 -4.86 11.39
N PHE A 275 -10.36 -3.60 11.73
CA PHE A 275 -9.26 -2.87 12.36
C PHE A 275 -9.72 -2.28 13.69
N VAL A 276 -9.02 -2.64 14.77
CA VAL A 276 -9.24 -2.13 16.13
C VAL A 276 -8.01 -1.37 16.56
N GLN A 277 -8.21 -0.16 17.04
CA GLN A 277 -7.14 0.72 17.49
C GLN A 277 -7.50 1.28 18.87
N SER A 278 -6.53 1.22 19.78
CA SER A 278 -6.66 1.81 21.11
C SER A 278 -5.31 2.37 21.57
N ARG A 279 -5.28 2.92 22.79
CA ARG A 279 -4.05 3.46 23.38
C ARG A 279 -2.89 2.47 23.41
N ARG A 280 -3.17 1.20 23.63
CA ARG A 280 -2.12 0.19 23.87
C ARG A 280 -2.22 -1.03 22.98
N VAL A 281 -3.35 -1.20 22.31
CA VAL A 281 -3.61 -2.41 21.54
C VAL A 281 -4.02 -2.01 20.13
N VAL A 282 -3.42 -2.66 19.16
CA VAL A 282 -3.83 -2.66 17.77
C VAL A 282 -4.14 -4.08 17.36
N PHE A 283 -5.27 -4.28 16.70
CA PHE A 283 -5.63 -5.54 16.07
C PHE A 283 -6.10 -5.25 14.64
N LEU A 284 -5.55 -5.98 13.69
CA LEU A 284 -5.94 -5.91 12.29
C LEU A 284 -6.03 -7.32 11.73
N THR A 285 -7.08 -7.61 11.02
CA THR A 285 -7.26 -8.87 10.28
C THR A 285 -7.89 -8.60 8.95
N GLU A 286 -7.44 -9.30 7.93
CA GLU A 286 -8.03 -9.26 6.59
C GLU A 286 -8.23 -10.69 6.07
N GLY A 287 -9.34 -10.90 5.35
CA GLY A 287 -9.65 -12.15 4.68
C GLY A 287 -9.97 -11.91 3.21
N TYR A 288 -9.62 -12.89 2.33
CA TYR A 288 -9.69 -12.73 0.89
C TYR A 288 -10.18 -13.98 0.20
N VAL A 289 -10.87 -13.76 -0.92
CA VAL A 289 -11.17 -14.78 -1.91
C VAL A 289 -10.90 -14.22 -3.31
N SER A 290 -10.19 -14.97 -4.12
CA SER A 290 -9.86 -14.58 -5.50
C SER A 290 -10.20 -15.71 -6.47
N ARG A 291 -10.81 -15.38 -7.58
CA ARG A 291 -11.01 -16.28 -8.71
C ARG A 291 -10.15 -15.83 -9.88
N THR A 292 -9.27 -16.74 -10.34
CA THR A 292 -8.36 -16.52 -11.47
C THR A 292 -8.77 -17.36 -12.65
N ASN A 293 -8.93 -16.72 -13.81
CA ASN A 293 -9.25 -17.36 -15.08
C ASN A 293 -8.14 -17.06 -16.09
N PRO A 294 -7.16 -17.97 -16.27
CA PRO A 294 -6.15 -17.85 -17.31
C PRO A 294 -6.78 -17.84 -18.71
N LEU A 295 -6.23 -17.04 -19.63
CA LEU A 295 -6.74 -16.94 -21.00
C LEU A 295 -5.99 -17.84 -22.00
N ASP A 296 -5.09 -18.67 -21.51
CA ASP A 296 -4.31 -19.65 -22.30
C ASP A 296 -4.93 -21.06 -22.35
N GLY A 297 -6.14 -21.22 -21.82
CA GLY A 297 -6.82 -22.50 -21.73
C GLY A 297 -6.56 -23.29 -20.43
N THR A 298 -5.70 -22.80 -19.57
CA THR A 298 -5.51 -23.37 -18.22
C THR A 298 -6.81 -23.27 -17.41
N PRO A 299 -7.21 -24.32 -16.66
CA PRO A 299 -8.43 -24.27 -15.87
C PRO A 299 -8.42 -23.18 -14.81
N SER A 300 -9.55 -22.48 -14.65
CA SER A 300 -9.72 -21.47 -13.62
C SER A 300 -9.62 -22.07 -12.21
N TYR A 301 -9.11 -21.31 -11.26
CA TYR A 301 -8.96 -21.71 -9.86
C TYR A 301 -9.42 -20.61 -8.91
N THR A 302 -9.63 -20.99 -7.65
CA THR A 302 -9.98 -20.07 -6.57
C THR A 302 -8.89 -20.12 -5.52
N SER A 303 -8.43 -18.94 -5.08
CA SER A 303 -7.51 -18.77 -3.98
C SER A 303 -8.27 -18.21 -2.79
N VAL A 304 -7.91 -18.61 -1.58
CA VAL A 304 -8.44 -18.06 -0.33
C VAL A 304 -7.30 -17.79 0.63
N GLY A 305 -7.44 -16.78 1.47
CA GLY A 305 -6.43 -16.48 2.47
C GLY A 305 -6.93 -15.53 3.55
N ALA A 306 -6.27 -15.56 4.67
CA ALA A 306 -6.52 -14.66 5.78
C ALA A 306 -5.26 -14.46 6.59
N TRP A 307 -5.18 -13.33 7.25
CA TRP A 307 -4.14 -13.04 8.21
C TRP A 307 -4.68 -12.21 9.36
N ALA A 308 -3.99 -12.23 10.49
CA ALA A 308 -4.33 -11.42 11.64
C ALA A 308 -3.08 -11.03 12.41
N GLN A 309 -3.05 -9.79 12.89
CA GLN A 309 -2.00 -9.28 13.78
C GLN A 309 -2.59 -8.69 15.06
N LEU A 310 -1.84 -8.84 16.12
CA LEU A 310 -2.10 -8.21 17.43
C LEU A 310 -0.82 -7.55 17.90
N GLY A 311 -0.89 -6.24 18.15
CA GLY A 311 0.22 -5.47 18.72
C GLY A 311 -0.16 -4.87 20.07
N VAL A 312 0.80 -4.84 20.99
CA VAL A 312 0.63 -4.26 22.34
C VAL A 312 1.75 -3.29 22.65
N LEU A 313 1.41 -2.04 22.96
CA LEU A 313 2.35 -1.04 23.42
C LEU A 313 2.65 -1.25 24.89
N ILE A 314 3.86 -1.73 25.19
CA ILE A 314 4.32 -2.08 26.56
C ILE A 314 4.68 -0.80 27.32
N PHE A 315 5.56 0.03 26.74
CA PHE A 315 5.96 1.32 27.29
C PHE A 315 5.63 2.44 26.30
N ARG A 316 4.95 3.46 26.79
CA ARG A 316 4.55 4.61 25.98
C ARG A 316 5.71 5.17 25.17
N ARG A 317 5.56 5.24 23.85
CA ARG A 317 6.52 5.76 22.85
C ARG A 317 7.92 5.15 22.94
N LYS A 318 8.05 3.97 23.52
CA LYS A 318 9.36 3.34 23.69
C LYS A 318 9.41 1.90 23.21
N LEU A 319 8.39 1.10 23.53
CA LEU A 319 8.45 -0.34 23.30
C LEU A 319 7.07 -0.90 22.99
N ASP A 320 6.95 -1.62 21.91
CA ASP A 320 5.83 -2.51 21.61
C ASP A 320 6.30 -3.95 21.37
N ALA A 321 5.34 -4.85 21.43
CA ALA A 321 5.49 -6.22 20.94
C ALA A 321 4.26 -6.59 20.11
N ALA A 322 4.46 -7.41 19.08
CA ALA A 322 3.40 -7.83 18.19
C ALA A 322 3.59 -9.27 17.72
N VAL A 323 2.48 -9.91 17.37
CA VAL A 323 2.43 -11.22 16.71
C VAL A 323 1.52 -11.12 15.49
N GLN A 324 1.84 -11.90 14.45
CA GLN A 324 1.05 -12.05 13.24
C GLN A 324 1.01 -13.52 12.82
N GLY A 325 -0.12 -13.92 12.25
CA GLY A 325 -0.29 -15.21 11.61
C GLY A 325 -0.96 -15.05 10.25
N ASP A 326 -0.47 -15.80 9.27
CA ASP A 326 -0.89 -15.77 7.86
C ASP A 326 -1.24 -17.18 7.41
N TRP A 327 -2.33 -17.32 6.67
CA TRP A 327 -2.75 -18.56 6.05
C TRP A 327 -3.30 -18.29 4.65
N ALA A 328 -2.87 -19.09 3.66
CA ALA A 328 -3.44 -19.06 2.33
C ALA A 328 -3.53 -20.47 1.73
N ASP A 329 -4.55 -20.65 0.89
CA ASP A 329 -4.72 -21.77 -0.03
C ASP A 329 -4.72 -21.17 -1.45
N PRO A 330 -3.59 -21.17 -2.14
CA PRO A 330 -3.45 -20.58 -3.46
C PRO A 330 -4.33 -21.22 -4.53
N SER A 331 -4.71 -22.50 -4.35
CA SER A 331 -5.68 -23.13 -5.21
C SER A 331 -6.49 -24.18 -4.47
N THR A 332 -7.73 -23.87 -4.19
CA THR A 332 -8.68 -24.81 -3.56
C THR A 332 -8.90 -26.12 -4.31
N ARG A 333 -8.31 -26.26 -5.51
CA ARG A 333 -8.28 -27.52 -6.29
C ARG A 333 -7.17 -28.48 -5.85
N LEU A 334 -6.15 -27.97 -5.18
CA LEU A 334 -5.01 -28.74 -4.71
C LEU A 334 -5.04 -28.81 -3.18
N SER A 335 -4.71 -29.95 -2.63
CA SER A 335 -4.64 -30.13 -1.17
C SER A 335 -3.23 -29.90 -0.61
N THR A 336 -2.25 -29.64 -1.49
CA THR A 336 -0.82 -29.68 -1.16
C THR A 336 -0.09 -28.36 -1.38
N ASP A 337 -0.82 -27.24 -1.58
CA ASP A 337 -0.23 -25.93 -1.89
C ASP A 337 -0.45 -24.87 -0.80
N ARG A 338 -0.87 -25.29 0.39
CA ARG A 338 -1.15 -24.39 1.50
C ARG A 338 0.11 -23.66 1.96
N PHE A 339 -0.09 -22.41 2.32
CA PHE A 339 0.90 -21.54 2.93
C PHE A 339 0.48 -21.19 4.35
N LEU A 340 1.41 -21.31 5.29
CA LEU A 340 1.26 -20.89 6.67
C LEU A 340 2.48 -20.10 7.09
N ALA A 341 2.28 -18.95 7.70
CA ALA A 341 3.37 -18.17 8.28
C ALA A 341 2.96 -17.60 9.64
N GLY A 342 3.96 -17.33 10.46
CA GLY A 342 3.78 -16.67 11.74
C GLY A 342 5.01 -15.86 12.09
N GLU A 343 4.81 -14.73 12.73
CA GLU A 343 5.89 -13.87 13.14
C GLU A 343 5.63 -13.20 14.48
N GLY A 344 6.72 -12.89 15.17
CA GLY A 344 6.73 -12.13 16.41
C GLY A 344 7.78 -11.04 16.35
N GLN A 345 7.48 -9.89 16.93
CA GLN A 345 8.35 -8.72 16.88
C GLN A 345 8.33 -7.93 18.18
N VAL A 346 9.45 -7.30 18.45
CA VAL A 346 9.60 -6.24 19.45
C VAL A 346 10.15 -5.00 18.76
N THR A 347 9.50 -3.84 18.97
CA THR A 347 9.89 -2.55 18.40
C THR A 347 10.34 -1.60 19.49
N TYR A 348 11.53 -1.02 19.33
CA TYR A 348 12.02 0.06 20.19
C TYR A 348 12.03 1.40 19.42
N TYR A 349 11.30 2.38 19.96
CA TYR A 349 11.18 3.73 19.41
C TYR A 349 12.26 4.62 20.05
N VAL A 350 13.39 4.78 19.39
CA VAL A 350 14.48 5.64 19.85
C VAL A 350 14.03 7.10 19.81
N LYS A 351 13.48 7.52 18.67
CA LYS A 351 12.86 8.84 18.43
C LYS A 351 11.79 8.69 17.33
N ALA A 352 10.58 8.36 17.74
CA ALA A 352 9.47 8.22 16.78
C ALA A 352 9.08 9.57 16.15
N PRO A 353 8.76 9.62 14.86
CA PRO A 353 8.86 8.54 13.88
C PRO A 353 10.26 8.41 13.24
N THR A 354 11.22 9.26 13.61
CA THR A 354 12.51 9.44 12.90
C THR A 354 13.42 8.21 12.98
N LEU A 355 13.49 7.54 14.13
CA LEU A 355 14.39 6.40 14.36
C LEU A 355 13.70 5.30 15.14
N ILE A 356 13.54 4.14 14.51
CA ILE A 356 12.85 2.98 15.06
C ILE A 356 13.72 1.74 14.82
N VAL A 357 13.85 0.89 15.86
CA VAL A 357 14.58 -0.38 15.79
C VAL A 357 13.60 -1.53 16.04
N LYS A 358 13.59 -2.52 15.16
CA LYS A 358 12.69 -3.68 15.21
C LYS A 358 13.51 -4.98 15.26
N LEU A 359 13.21 -5.84 16.22
CA LEU A 359 13.72 -7.23 16.28
C LEU A 359 12.56 -8.16 15.98
N ARG A 360 12.69 -8.96 14.93
CA ARG A 360 11.66 -9.85 14.41
C ARG A 360 12.18 -11.28 14.33
N TYR A 361 11.32 -12.23 14.68
CA TYR A 361 11.42 -13.64 14.27
C TYR A 361 10.22 -13.96 13.39
N ALA A 362 10.47 -14.62 12.26
CA ALA A 362 9.41 -15.07 11.35
C ALA A 362 9.65 -16.52 10.93
N TYR A 363 8.56 -17.26 10.75
CA TYR A 363 8.51 -18.64 10.27
C TYR A 363 7.48 -18.75 9.15
N ALA A 364 7.83 -19.45 8.08
CA ALA A 364 6.88 -19.81 7.02
C ALA A 364 7.06 -21.30 6.65
N ASP A 365 5.94 -21.94 6.37
CA ASP A 365 5.85 -23.30 5.84
C ASP A 365 4.98 -23.28 4.58
N GLN A 366 5.54 -23.67 3.46
CA GLN A 366 4.83 -23.85 2.22
C GLN A 366 4.81 -25.33 1.84
N GLN A 367 3.62 -25.87 1.79
CA GLN A 367 3.41 -27.23 1.32
C GLN A 367 3.56 -27.26 -0.19
N SER A 368 4.43 -28.09 -0.69
CA SER A 368 4.69 -28.44 -2.10
C SER A 368 4.62 -27.34 -3.18
N PRO A 369 5.62 -27.29 -4.04
CA PRO A 369 5.61 -26.49 -5.27
C PRO A 369 4.87 -27.18 -6.42
N GLY A 370 4.05 -28.20 -6.20
CA GLY A 370 3.35 -29.02 -7.21
C GLY A 370 2.49 -28.25 -8.24
N MET A 371 2.60 -26.94 -8.25
CA MET A 371 1.78 -26.02 -9.04
C MET A 371 2.41 -25.53 -10.33
N THR A 372 3.28 -26.26 -10.94
CA THR A 372 3.84 -25.87 -12.25
C THR A 372 2.80 -25.74 -13.35
N ALA A 373 1.59 -26.30 -13.16
CA ALA A 373 0.54 -26.27 -14.18
C ALA A 373 -0.67 -25.37 -13.88
N LEU A 374 -0.84 -24.86 -12.65
CA LEU A 374 -2.12 -24.24 -12.25
C LEU A 374 -2.00 -22.87 -11.58
N GLY A 375 -0.84 -22.25 -11.59
CA GLY A 375 -0.67 -20.95 -10.98
C GLY A 375 0.55 -20.82 -10.09
N PRO A 376 0.81 -19.65 -9.63
CA PRO A 376 2.13 -19.07 -9.60
C PRO A 376 2.77 -19.00 -8.22
N VAL A 377 2.57 -19.90 -7.33
CA VAL A 377 3.38 -19.91 -6.10
C VAL A 377 4.54 -20.88 -6.28
N LYS A 378 5.69 -20.35 -6.64
CA LYS A 378 6.95 -21.09 -6.55
C LYS A 378 7.78 -20.46 -5.45
N LEU A 379 8.02 -21.21 -4.38
CA LEU A 379 9.32 -21.07 -3.73
C LEU A 379 10.38 -21.45 -4.77
N PRO A 380 11.51 -20.75 -4.87
CA PRO A 380 12.57 -21.16 -5.78
C PRO A 380 12.97 -22.60 -5.43
N GLY A 381 12.47 -23.55 -6.23
CA GLY A 381 12.96 -24.91 -6.29
C GLY A 381 12.41 -25.95 -5.32
N THR A 382 11.82 -25.65 -4.16
CA THR A 382 11.38 -26.68 -3.21
C THR A 382 10.27 -26.21 -2.28
N ALA A 383 9.32 -27.11 -1.97
CA ALA A 383 8.52 -27.03 -0.74
C ALA A 383 9.45 -26.85 0.44
N GLY A 384 9.12 -25.97 1.38
CA GLY A 384 10.10 -25.76 2.42
C GLY A 384 9.67 -24.86 3.55
N ARG A 385 10.51 -24.94 4.57
CA ARG A 385 10.42 -24.13 5.77
C ARG A 385 11.42 -23.00 5.72
N ALA A 386 10.96 -21.80 5.95
CA ALA A 386 11.81 -20.62 6.08
C ALA A 386 11.72 -20.08 7.51
N GLN A 387 12.86 -19.69 8.06
CA GLN A 387 12.94 -18.97 9.33
C GLN A 387 13.81 -17.73 9.12
N LEU A 388 13.44 -16.65 9.76
CA LEU A 388 14.15 -15.39 9.63
C LEU A 388 14.25 -14.71 11.00
N ILE A 389 15.46 -14.34 11.38
CA ILE A 389 15.70 -13.41 12.48
C ILE A 389 16.19 -12.12 11.86
N THR A 390 15.54 -11.02 12.15
CA THR A 390 15.85 -9.72 11.53
C THR A 390 15.97 -8.66 12.61
N LEU A 391 17.08 -7.95 12.63
CA LEU A 391 17.20 -6.65 13.25
C LEU A 391 17.10 -5.59 12.16
N GLN A 392 16.08 -4.74 12.23
CA GLN A 392 15.84 -3.68 11.27
C GLN A 392 15.90 -2.32 11.95
N THR A 393 16.58 -1.37 11.32
CA THR A 393 16.56 0.04 11.72
C THR A 393 15.86 0.84 10.63
N ASN A 394 14.82 1.57 11.01
CA ASN A 394 14.09 2.50 10.15
C ASN A 394 14.49 3.94 10.47
N LEU A 395 14.79 4.71 9.41
CA LEU A 395 15.06 6.14 9.46
C LEU A 395 14.04 6.88 8.59
N ALA A 396 13.45 7.96 9.13
CA ALA A 396 12.58 8.86 8.37
C ALA A 396 12.97 10.33 8.64
N PHE A 397 13.21 11.06 7.56
CA PHE A 397 13.51 12.49 7.57
C PHE A 397 12.41 13.26 6.91
#